data_a7d5f516bbcc8358d3061775513a6fc6
#
_entry.id   a7d5f516bbcc8358d3061775513a6fc6
#
_cell.length_a   1.000
_cell.length_b   1.000
_cell.length_c   1.000
_cell.angle_alpha   90.00
_cell.angle_beta   90.00
_cell.angle_gamma   90.00
#
_symmetry.space_group_name_H-M   'P 1'
#
loop_
_entity.id
_entity.type
_entity.pdbx_description
1 polymer ?
#
loop_
_entity_poly.entity_id
_entity_poly.type
_entity_poly.pdbx_seq_one_letter_code
_entity_poly.pdbx_strand_id
1 'polypeptide(L)'
;VELIRLGIGDVTRPLPPSVIKALHKAVDEQATAEGFRGYGPEQGYRFLREAIAQGDFASRGVEIDPDDIFVSDGAKCDLGNFQELFGRGNVIAVTDPVYPVYVDSNVMGGRAGTFDGKGAWSGIVYLPCSAENGFVPALPPKRPDVIYLCLPNNPTGTALSRSELQRWVDYARGNQCVILFDAAYEAYIREDGIPHSIYELEGAKEVAVEFRSFSKTAGFTGVRCGY
;
A
#
# COMPACT_ATOMS: atom_id res chain seq x y z
N VAL A 1 -36.49 10.76 -3.14
CA VAL A 1 -35.19 11.47 -3.18
C VAL A 1 -34.15 10.44 -3.56
N GLU A 2 -33.47 10.64 -4.69
CA GLU A 2 -32.37 9.80 -5.10
C GLU A 2 -31.14 10.13 -4.24
N LEU A 3 -30.57 9.11 -3.58
CA LEU A 3 -29.43 9.28 -2.69
C LEU A 3 -28.12 9.12 -3.48
N ILE A 4 -27.34 10.18 -3.57
CA ILE A 4 -25.99 10.14 -4.12
C ILE A 4 -25.03 9.65 -3.02
N ARG A 5 -24.47 8.47 -3.21
CA ARG A 5 -23.51 7.85 -2.24
C ARG A 5 -22.08 8.22 -2.64
N LEU A 6 -21.37 8.91 -1.75
CA LEU A 6 -19.96 9.32 -1.96
C LEU A 6 -19.01 8.68 -0.93
N GLY A 7 -19.48 7.69 -0.15
CA GLY A 7 -18.73 7.13 0.97
C GLY A 7 -17.75 6.02 0.62
N ILE A 8 -17.81 5.47 -0.59
CA ILE A 8 -16.90 4.39 -1.04
C ILE A 8 -16.26 4.82 -2.35
N GLY A 9 -14.92 4.93 -2.35
CA GLY A 9 -14.12 5.17 -3.55
C GLY A 9 -13.93 3.89 -4.34
N ASP A 10 -14.86 3.58 -5.24
CA ASP A 10 -14.73 2.46 -6.18
C ASP A 10 -14.43 2.94 -7.59
N VAL A 11 -13.89 2.06 -8.44
CA VAL A 11 -13.75 2.31 -9.87
C VAL A 11 -15.11 2.16 -10.54
N THR A 12 -15.42 3.08 -11.45
CA THR A 12 -16.74 3.15 -12.11
C THR A 12 -16.68 2.81 -13.59
N ARG A 13 -15.49 2.61 -14.14
CA ARG A 13 -15.29 2.27 -15.54
C ARG A 13 -15.14 0.77 -15.72
N PRO A 14 -15.67 0.19 -16.82
CA PRO A 14 -15.42 -1.21 -17.15
C PRO A 14 -13.93 -1.44 -17.41
N LEU A 15 -13.50 -2.71 -17.27
CA LEU A 15 -12.14 -3.11 -17.57
C LEU A 15 -11.77 -2.80 -19.02
N PRO A 16 -10.54 -2.37 -19.31
CA PRO A 16 -10.08 -2.16 -20.69
C PRO A 16 -10.19 -3.43 -21.54
N PRO A 17 -10.47 -3.30 -22.86
CA PRO A 17 -10.59 -4.46 -23.74
C PRO A 17 -9.35 -5.38 -23.75
N SER A 18 -8.14 -4.82 -23.59
CA SER A 18 -6.90 -5.58 -23.47
C SER A 18 -6.87 -6.50 -22.25
N VAL A 19 -7.39 -6.01 -21.11
CA VAL A 19 -7.48 -6.80 -19.87
C VAL A 19 -8.52 -7.92 -20.03
N ILE A 20 -9.71 -7.61 -20.60
CA ILE A 20 -10.72 -8.62 -20.87
C ILE A 20 -10.18 -9.73 -21.77
N LYS A 21 -9.46 -9.35 -22.84
CA LYS A 21 -8.82 -10.33 -23.75
C LYS A 21 -7.80 -11.22 -23.01
N ALA A 22 -7.01 -10.62 -22.12
CA ALA A 22 -6.02 -11.38 -21.33
C ALA A 22 -6.70 -12.36 -20.35
N LEU A 23 -7.81 -11.94 -19.71
CA LEU A 23 -8.60 -12.82 -18.83
C LEU A 23 -9.20 -13.99 -19.59
N HIS A 24 -9.80 -13.77 -20.77
CA HIS A 24 -10.30 -14.86 -21.62
C HIS A 24 -9.17 -15.82 -21.99
N LYS A 25 -8.02 -15.31 -22.43
CA LYS A 25 -6.87 -16.15 -22.76
C LYS A 25 -6.41 -16.99 -21.56
N ALA A 26 -6.35 -16.41 -20.37
CA ALA A 26 -5.94 -17.13 -19.17
C ALA A 26 -6.96 -18.24 -18.79
N VAL A 27 -8.24 -18.04 -19.04
CA VAL A 27 -9.28 -19.06 -18.85
C VAL A 27 -9.13 -20.18 -19.89
N ASP A 28 -8.92 -19.84 -21.16
CA ASP A 28 -8.75 -20.80 -22.24
C ASP A 28 -7.51 -21.70 -22.01
N GLU A 29 -6.43 -21.13 -21.49
CA GLU A 29 -5.21 -21.87 -21.12
C GLU A 29 -5.49 -22.99 -20.10
N GLN A 30 -6.46 -22.80 -19.18
CA GLN A 30 -6.80 -23.82 -18.19
C GLN A 30 -7.43 -25.08 -18.79
N ALA A 31 -7.90 -25.04 -20.05
CA ALA A 31 -8.56 -26.16 -20.72
C ALA A 31 -7.58 -27.22 -21.22
N THR A 32 -6.27 -26.96 -21.20
CA THR A 32 -5.24 -27.90 -21.68
C THR A 32 -4.39 -28.41 -20.52
N ALA A 33 -3.81 -29.61 -20.68
CA ALA A 33 -2.94 -30.18 -19.65
C ALA A 33 -1.68 -29.34 -19.44
N GLU A 34 -1.14 -28.77 -20.51
CA GLU A 34 0.06 -27.93 -20.47
C GLU A 34 -0.23 -26.54 -19.89
N GLY A 35 -1.43 -26.01 -20.12
CA GLY A 35 -1.86 -24.68 -19.67
C GLY A 35 -2.49 -24.66 -18.28
N PHE A 36 -2.93 -25.82 -17.79
CA PHE A 36 -3.57 -25.92 -16.47
C PHE A 36 -2.64 -25.45 -15.35
N ARG A 37 -3.18 -24.61 -14.46
CA ARG A 37 -2.50 -24.08 -13.30
C ARG A 37 -3.23 -24.50 -12.04
N GLY A 38 -2.58 -25.36 -11.24
CA GLY A 38 -3.01 -25.67 -9.87
C GLY A 38 -2.52 -24.60 -8.88
N TYR A 39 -2.13 -25.03 -7.67
CA TYR A 39 -1.46 -24.13 -6.73
C TYR A 39 -0.18 -23.54 -7.35
N GLY A 40 -0.09 -22.22 -7.39
CA GLY A 40 1.10 -21.52 -7.85
C GLY A 40 2.21 -21.49 -6.81
N PRO A 41 3.39 -20.95 -7.17
CA PRO A 41 4.41 -20.62 -6.19
C PRO A 41 3.88 -19.65 -5.14
N GLU A 42 4.30 -19.78 -3.88
CA GLU A 42 3.84 -18.94 -2.76
C GLU A 42 4.05 -17.45 -3.00
N GLN A 43 5.16 -17.06 -3.64
CA GLN A 43 5.44 -15.68 -4.03
C GLN A 43 4.69 -15.20 -5.28
N GLY A 44 3.98 -16.09 -5.97
CA GLY A 44 3.39 -15.82 -7.28
C GLY A 44 4.30 -16.24 -8.44
N TYR A 45 3.74 -16.31 -9.63
CA TYR A 45 4.46 -16.74 -10.83
C TYR A 45 5.60 -15.80 -11.20
N ARG A 46 6.75 -16.37 -11.55
CA ARG A 46 7.97 -15.63 -11.87
C ARG A 46 7.75 -14.63 -13.00
N PHE A 47 7.03 -15.01 -14.07
CA PHE A 47 6.76 -14.11 -15.21
C PHE A 47 6.05 -12.81 -14.77
N LEU A 48 5.14 -12.89 -13.79
CA LEU A 48 4.43 -11.72 -13.27
C LEU A 48 5.36 -10.86 -12.41
N ARG A 49 6.15 -11.50 -11.54
CA ARG A 49 7.12 -10.80 -10.69
C ARG A 49 8.18 -10.07 -11.52
N GLU A 50 8.69 -10.71 -12.60
CA GLU A 50 9.59 -10.08 -13.56
C GLU A 50 8.94 -8.92 -14.31
N ALA A 51 7.67 -9.07 -14.72
CA ALA A 51 6.92 -7.99 -15.37
C ALA A 51 6.71 -6.79 -14.43
N ILE A 52 6.43 -7.03 -13.14
CA ILE A 52 6.31 -6.01 -12.10
C ILE A 52 7.66 -5.31 -11.90
N ALA A 53 8.75 -6.06 -11.68
CA ALA A 53 10.08 -5.51 -11.49
C ALA A 53 10.49 -4.60 -12.66
N GLN A 54 10.23 -5.03 -13.89
CA GLN A 54 10.56 -4.26 -15.07
C GLN A 54 9.62 -3.07 -15.31
N GLY A 55 8.31 -3.28 -15.20
CA GLY A 55 7.29 -2.28 -15.55
C GLY A 55 7.12 -1.21 -14.50
N ASP A 56 7.02 -1.60 -13.23
CA ASP A 56 6.67 -0.67 -12.15
C ASP A 56 7.90 -0.05 -11.46
N PHE A 57 9.04 -0.73 -11.48
CA PHE A 57 10.25 -0.27 -10.79
C PHE A 57 11.37 0.14 -11.75
N ALA A 58 11.86 -0.75 -12.62
CA ALA A 58 12.98 -0.44 -13.50
C ALA A 58 12.69 0.73 -14.48
N SER A 59 11.44 0.86 -14.92
CA SER A 59 10.97 2.01 -15.71
C SER A 59 11.14 3.37 -15.01
N ARG A 60 11.29 3.36 -13.68
CA ARG A 60 11.50 4.54 -12.81
C ARG A 60 12.92 4.64 -12.26
N GLY A 61 13.84 3.82 -12.77
CA GLY A 61 15.23 3.78 -12.31
C GLY A 61 15.42 3.06 -10.97
N VAL A 62 14.45 2.28 -10.53
CA VAL A 62 14.51 1.47 -9.30
C VAL A 62 14.75 0.02 -9.68
N GLU A 63 15.80 -0.58 -9.17
CA GLU A 63 16.11 -2.00 -9.36
C GLU A 63 15.54 -2.80 -8.17
N ILE A 64 14.60 -3.72 -8.44
CA ILE A 64 14.02 -4.66 -7.46
C ILE A 64 14.22 -6.06 -8.02
N ASP A 65 14.76 -6.96 -7.18
CA ASP A 65 14.84 -8.37 -7.54
C ASP A 65 13.40 -8.95 -7.61
N PRO A 66 13.03 -9.65 -8.70
CA PRO A 66 11.75 -10.36 -8.73
C PRO A 66 11.53 -11.33 -7.57
N ASP A 67 12.58 -11.80 -6.93
CA ASP A 67 12.48 -12.67 -5.75
C ASP A 67 12.14 -11.91 -4.44
N ASP A 68 12.19 -10.57 -4.45
CA ASP A 68 11.70 -9.71 -3.39
C ASP A 68 10.23 -9.29 -3.60
N ILE A 69 9.57 -9.77 -4.66
CA ILE A 69 8.16 -9.45 -4.97
C ILE A 69 7.26 -10.62 -4.60
N PHE A 70 6.21 -10.32 -3.84
CA PHE A 70 5.18 -11.27 -3.40
C PHE A 70 3.83 -10.85 -3.96
N VAL A 71 3.25 -11.69 -4.82
CA VAL A 71 1.93 -11.44 -5.43
C VAL A 71 0.83 -11.94 -4.50
N SER A 72 -0.23 -11.15 -4.35
CA SER A 72 -1.33 -11.38 -3.43
C SER A 72 -2.70 -11.12 -4.08
N ASP A 73 -3.75 -11.24 -3.27
CA ASP A 73 -5.11 -10.87 -3.65
C ASP A 73 -5.45 -9.39 -3.38
N GLY A 74 -4.47 -8.58 -2.99
CA GLY A 74 -4.61 -7.13 -2.86
C GLY A 74 -3.97 -6.53 -1.62
N ALA A 75 -3.49 -5.29 -1.73
CA ALA A 75 -2.76 -4.56 -0.69
C ALA A 75 -3.49 -4.51 0.67
N LYS A 76 -4.84 -4.54 0.69
CA LYS A 76 -5.59 -4.58 1.95
C LYS A 76 -5.28 -5.85 2.75
N CYS A 77 -5.28 -7.01 2.09
CA CYS A 77 -4.96 -8.29 2.72
C CYS A 77 -3.49 -8.32 3.13
N ASP A 78 -2.60 -7.82 2.28
CA ASP A 78 -1.16 -7.74 2.58
C ASP A 78 -0.91 -6.93 3.83
N LEU A 79 -1.41 -5.70 3.89
CA LEU A 79 -1.26 -4.80 5.04
C LEU A 79 -1.89 -5.38 6.32
N GLY A 80 -3.00 -6.09 6.19
CA GLY A 80 -3.66 -6.75 7.31
C GLY A 80 -2.88 -7.96 7.82
N ASN A 81 -2.26 -8.74 6.94
CA ASN A 81 -1.52 -9.94 7.29
C ASN A 81 -0.07 -9.63 7.69
N PHE A 82 0.56 -8.65 7.05
CA PHE A 82 1.96 -8.29 7.30
C PHE A 82 2.23 -7.88 8.75
N GLN A 83 1.23 -7.33 9.42
CA GLN A 83 1.32 -6.99 10.84
C GLN A 83 1.64 -8.18 11.75
N GLU A 84 1.36 -9.43 11.33
CA GLU A 84 1.68 -10.62 12.12
C GLU A 84 3.19 -10.83 12.32
N LEU A 85 4.03 -10.15 11.54
CA LEU A 85 5.48 -10.13 11.70
C LEU A 85 5.92 -9.29 12.90
N PHE A 86 5.03 -8.44 13.46
CA PHE A 86 5.36 -7.54 14.55
C PHE A 86 4.81 -8.02 15.89
N GLY A 87 5.56 -7.75 16.96
CA GLY A 87 5.15 -8.06 18.33
C GLY A 87 3.96 -7.20 18.79
N ARG A 88 3.19 -7.71 19.75
CA ARG A 88 2.04 -6.98 20.32
C ARG A 88 2.42 -5.69 21.06
N GLY A 89 3.67 -5.58 21.51
CA GLY A 89 4.18 -4.38 22.18
C GLY A 89 4.69 -3.29 21.24
N ASN A 90 4.69 -3.52 19.91
CA ASN A 90 5.16 -2.53 18.96
C ASN A 90 4.20 -1.34 18.90
N VAL A 91 4.78 -0.15 18.88
CA VAL A 91 4.05 1.12 18.76
C VAL A 91 3.80 1.42 17.29
N ILE A 92 2.55 1.68 16.95
CA ILE A 92 2.10 1.93 15.58
C ILE A 92 1.86 3.43 15.39
N ALA A 93 2.31 4.00 14.28
CA ALA A 93 1.96 5.36 13.87
C ALA A 93 1.14 5.34 12.58
N VAL A 94 0.07 6.15 12.56
CA VAL A 94 -0.81 6.33 11.41
C VAL A 94 -1.11 7.81 11.20
N THR A 95 -1.37 8.22 9.96
CA THR A 95 -1.94 9.56 9.70
C THR A 95 -3.38 9.65 10.21
N ASP A 96 -3.88 10.86 10.49
CA ASP A 96 -5.26 11.10 10.92
C ASP A 96 -5.83 12.30 10.14
N PRO A 97 -6.82 12.09 9.25
CA PRO A 97 -7.51 10.83 8.96
C PRO A 97 -6.66 9.82 8.17
N VAL A 98 -7.05 8.54 8.30
CA VAL A 98 -6.34 7.40 7.71
C VAL A 98 -7.32 6.38 7.12
N TYR A 99 -6.83 5.54 6.23
CA TYR A 99 -7.56 4.36 5.78
C TYR A 99 -7.81 3.42 6.98
N PRO A 100 -9.07 3.13 7.34
CA PRO A 100 -9.40 2.47 8.61
C PRO A 100 -8.71 1.14 8.86
N VAL A 101 -8.36 0.43 7.77
CA VAL A 101 -7.76 -0.91 7.86
C VAL A 101 -6.47 -0.93 8.69
N TYR A 102 -5.66 0.14 8.65
CA TYR A 102 -4.42 0.16 9.43
C TYR A 102 -4.68 0.19 10.94
N VAL A 103 -5.72 0.90 11.36
CA VAL A 103 -6.17 0.90 12.77
C VAL A 103 -6.85 -0.42 13.11
N ASP A 104 -7.85 -0.82 12.31
CA ASP A 104 -8.69 -1.99 12.57
C ASP A 104 -7.87 -3.28 12.67
N SER A 105 -6.91 -3.49 11.76
CA SER A 105 -6.07 -4.68 11.76
C SER A 105 -5.16 -4.73 12.99
N ASN A 106 -4.63 -3.59 13.45
CA ASN A 106 -3.84 -3.52 14.67
C ASN A 106 -4.68 -3.69 15.94
N VAL A 107 -5.94 -3.22 15.94
CA VAL A 107 -6.92 -3.51 17.01
C VAL A 107 -7.19 -5.01 17.08
N MET A 108 -7.49 -5.65 15.94
CA MET A 108 -7.70 -7.09 15.85
C MET A 108 -6.48 -7.90 16.29
N GLY A 109 -5.28 -7.43 15.95
CA GLY A 109 -4.00 -8.01 16.35
C GLY A 109 -3.60 -7.76 17.81
N GLY A 110 -4.40 -6.97 18.55
CA GLY A 110 -4.15 -6.66 19.98
C GLY A 110 -3.00 -5.69 20.21
N ARG A 111 -2.65 -4.83 19.24
CA ARG A 111 -1.57 -3.83 19.33
C ARG A 111 -2.06 -2.42 19.67
N ALA A 112 -3.36 -2.21 19.65
CA ALA A 112 -3.93 -0.86 19.77
C ALA A 112 -4.01 -0.32 21.20
N GLY A 113 -3.81 -1.14 22.22
CA GLY A 113 -3.99 -0.73 23.61
C GLY A 113 -5.46 -0.57 24.00
N THR A 114 -5.78 0.45 24.81
CA THR A 114 -7.13 0.71 25.31
C THR A 114 -7.81 1.79 24.48
N PHE A 115 -9.10 1.59 24.17
CA PHE A 115 -9.93 2.57 23.49
C PHE A 115 -10.38 3.67 24.46
N ASP A 116 -10.28 4.92 24.08
CA ASP A 116 -10.61 6.08 24.92
C ASP A 116 -12.11 6.44 24.94
N GLY A 117 -12.93 5.74 24.15
CA GLY A 117 -14.35 6.02 23.97
C GLY A 117 -14.66 7.23 23.06
N LYS A 118 -13.64 7.88 22.49
CA LYS A 118 -13.77 9.09 21.66
C LYS A 118 -13.20 8.93 20.24
N GLY A 119 -12.66 7.77 19.92
CA GLY A 119 -12.15 7.45 18.59
C GLY A 119 -10.66 7.13 18.53
N ALA A 120 -9.93 7.20 19.64
CA ALA A 120 -8.51 6.92 19.68
C ALA A 120 -8.14 5.71 20.55
N TRP A 121 -7.04 5.06 20.17
CA TRP A 121 -6.45 3.93 20.88
C TRP A 121 -5.10 4.33 21.47
N SER A 122 -4.87 4.01 22.73
CA SER A 122 -3.67 4.44 23.48
C SER A 122 -2.35 3.88 22.95
N GLY A 123 -2.36 2.77 22.25
CA GLY A 123 -1.20 2.13 21.62
C GLY A 123 -0.89 2.64 20.21
N ILE A 124 -1.69 3.57 19.68
CA ILE A 124 -1.51 4.13 18.34
C ILE A 124 -1.11 5.60 18.42
N VAL A 125 -0.09 5.99 17.71
CA VAL A 125 0.34 7.39 17.52
C VAL A 125 -0.38 7.94 16.30
N TYR A 126 -1.29 8.88 16.49
CA TYR A 126 -2.01 9.56 15.43
C TYR A 126 -1.24 10.81 15.00
N LEU A 127 -1.05 10.97 13.69
CA LEU A 127 -0.31 12.08 13.08
C LEU A 127 -1.31 12.96 12.33
N PRO A 128 -1.71 14.12 12.89
CA PRO A 128 -2.76 14.94 12.32
C PRO A 128 -2.44 15.41 10.90
N CYS A 129 -3.42 15.26 10.00
CA CYS A 129 -3.43 15.76 8.64
C CYS A 129 -4.69 16.63 8.48
N SER A 130 -4.56 17.92 8.74
CA SER A 130 -5.65 18.89 8.71
C SER A 130 -5.39 20.00 7.70
N ALA A 131 -6.39 20.85 7.44
CA ALA A 131 -6.22 22.00 6.58
C ALA A 131 -5.14 22.98 7.08
N GLU A 132 -4.92 23.05 8.40
CA GLU A 132 -3.92 23.94 9.00
C GLU A 132 -2.49 23.54 8.66
N ASN A 133 -2.23 22.23 8.44
CA ASN A 133 -0.90 21.75 8.04
C ASN A 133 -0.85 21.29 6.56
N GLY A 134 -1.85 21.69 5.75
CA GLY A 134 -1.93 21.32 4.34
C GLY A 134 -2.11 19.82 4.13
N PHE A 135 -2.63 19.11 5.12
CA PHE A 135 -2.77 17.64 5.15
C PHE A 135 -1.45 16.87 5.06
N VAL A 136 -0.33 17.55 5.36
CA VAL A 136 1.00 16.94 5.41
C VAL A 136 1.34 16.52 6.84
N PRO A 137 1.53 15.22 7.12
CA PRO A 137 1.83 14.76 8.46
C PRO A 137 3.22 15.19 8.91
N ALA A 138 3.33 15.64 10.16
CA ALA A 138 4.61 15.82 10.82
C ALA A 138 5.24 14.49 11.21
N LEU A 139 6.55 14.43 11.34
CA LEU A 139 7.25 13.28 11.90
C LEU A 139 6.74 12.96 13.31
N PRO A 140 6.67 11.67 13.69
CA PRO A 140 6.11 11.27 14.98
C PRO A 140 6.86 11.92 16.15
N PRO A 141 6.14 12.50 17.13
CA PRO A 141 6.77 13.13 18.31
C PRO A 141 7.33 12.08 19.29
N LYS A 142 6.86 10.85 19.17
CA LYS A 142 7.33 9.68 19.94
C LYS A 142 7.71 8.59 18.95
N ARG A 143 8.85 7.96 19.15
CA ARG A 143 9.33 6.86 18.29
C ARG A 143 8.29 5.75 18.17
N PRO A 144 7.75 5.47 16.99
CA PRO A 144 7.00 4.25 16.71
C PRO A 144 7.95 3.13 16.30
N ASP A 145 7.46 1.91 16.26
CA ASP A 145 8.15 0.78 15.65
C ASP A 145 7.73 0.61 14.18
N VAL A 146 6.46 0.87 13.90
CA VAL A 146 5.85 0.72 12.57
C VAL A 146 5.11 2.01 12.20
N ILE A 147 5.33 2.49 10.99
CA ILE A 147 4.71 3.69 10.43
C ILE A 147 3.93 3.29 9.18
N TYR A 148 2.62 3.54 9.16
CA TYR A 148 1.81 3.42 7.96
C TYR A 148 1.78 4.74 7.21
N LEU A 149 2.20 4.73 5.95
CA LEU A 149 2.09 5.87 5.03
C LEU A 149 1.34 5.43 3.78
N CYS A 150 0.20 6.04 3.51
CA CYS A 150 -0.53 5.88 2.26
C CYS A 150 -0.31 7.12 1.39
N LEU A 151 0.31 6.98 0.23
CA LEU A 151 0.61 8.11 -0.65
C LEU A 151 0.42 7.74 -2.14
N PRO A 152 -0.46 8.48 -2.84
CA PRO A 152 -1.40 9.50 -2.34
C PRO A 152 -2.31 8.99 -1.23
N ASN A 153 -2.57 9.84 -0.23
CA ASN A 153 -3.28 9.41 0.99
C ASN A 153 -4.77 9.15 0.75
N ASN A 154 -5.27 8.11 1.36
CA ASN A 154 -6.69 7.87 1.54
C ASN A 154 -7.06 8.22 2.99
N PRO A 155 -7.90 9.27 3.28
CA PRO A 155 -8.86 9.88 2.35
C PRO A 155 -8.47 11.26 1.78
N THR A 156 -7.35 11.88 2.15
CA THR A 156 -7.07 13.29 1.88
C THR A 156 -6.63 13.58 0.42
N GLY A 157 -6.12 12.57 -0.28
CA GLY A 157 -5.56 12.72 -1.63
C GLY A 157 -4.17 13.36 -1.66
N THR A 158 -3.60 13.69 -0.50
CA THR A 158 -2.30 14.36 -0.40
C THR A 158 -1.17 13.42 -0.83
N ALA A 159 -0.22 13.94 -1.58
CA ALA A 159 1.06 13.32 -1.88
C ALA A 159 2.18 14.12 -1.22
N LEU A 160 3.35 13.52 -1.03
CA LEU A 160 4.53 14.18 -0.50
C LEU A 160 5.56 14.37 -1.62
N SER A 161 6.23 15.52 -1.59
CA SER A 161 7.40 15.75 -2.44
C SER A 161 8.52 14.76 -2.12
N ARG A 162 9.48 14.61 -3.04
CA ARG A 162 10.66 13.78 -2.82
C ARG A 162 11.41 14.15 -1.53
N SER A 163 11.56 15.44 -1.24
CA SER A 163 12.28 15.90 -0.03
C SER A 163 11.49 15.61 1.25
N GLU A 164 10.18 15.76 1.22
CA GLU A 164 9.34 15.42 2.37
C GLU A 164 9.35 13.92 2.65
N LEU A 165 9.19 13.08 1.62
CA LEU A 165 9.21 11.63 1.78
C LEU A 165 10.61 11.13 2.19
N GLN A 166 11.71 11.75 1.69
CA GLN A 166 13.07 11.42 2.14
C GLN A 166 13.23 11.62 3.65
N ARG A 167 12.66 12.68 4.22
CA ARG A 167 12.69 12.90 5.69
C ARG A 167 12.06 11.75 6.48
N TRP A 168 11.04 11.11 5.94
CA TRP A 168 10.44 9.91 6.56
C TRP A 168 11.38 8.72 6.50
N VAL A 169 12.04 8.50 5.39
CA VAL A 169 13.05 7.43 5.24
C VAL A 169 14.21 7.67 6.21
N ASP A 170 14.73 8.90 6.26
CA ASP A 170 15.83 9.26 7.16
C ASP A 170 15.44 9.11 8.64
N TYR A 171 14.20 9.53 8.97
CA TYR A 171 13.65 9.33 10.30
C TYR A 171 13.56 7.84 10.65
N ALA A 172 13.04 7.01 9.75
CA ALA A 172 12.89 5.57 9.99
C ALA A 172 14.27 4.89 10.18
N ARG A 173 15.26 5.24 9.36
CA ARG A 173 16.64 4.76 9.50
C ARG A 173 17.27 5.18 10.84
N GLY A 174 17.15 6.45 11.18
CA GLY A 174 17.72 7.01 12.42
C GLY A 174 17.08 6.48 13.70
N ASN A 175 15.83 6.03 13.63
CA ASN A 175 15.06 5.54 14.77
C ASN A 175 14.81 4.03 14.74
N GLN A 176 15.30 3.31 13.74
CA GLN A 176 15.07 1.87 13.57
C GLN A 176 13.57 1.53 13.54
N CYS A 177 12.80 2.28 12.73
CA CYS A 177 11.38 2.05 12.47
C CYS A 177 11.20 1.36 11.12
N VAL A 178 10.07 0.71 10.91
CA VAL A 178 9.68 0.16 9.61
C VAL A 178 8.55 1.02 9.03
N ILE A 179 8.67 1.42 7.76
CA ILE A 179 7.61 2.08 7.01
C ILE A 179 6.85 1.03 6.20
N LEU A 180 5.54 0.92 6.43
CA LEU A 180 4.62 0.21 5.57
C LEU A 180 4.01 1.23 4.61
N PHE A 181 4.50 1.23 3.37
CA PHE A 181 4.17 2.24 2.38
C PHE A 181 3.08 1.72 1.43
N ASP A 182 1.86 2.24 1.57
CA ASP A 182 0.73 1.88 0.71
C ASP A 182 0.68 2.81 -0.51
N ALA A 183 1.06 2.27 -1.66
CA ALA A 183 1.09 2.95 -2.96
C ALA A 183 -0.12 2.61 -3.86
N ALA A 184 -1.25 2.18 -3.28
CA ALA A 184 -2.42 1.75 -4.05
C ALA A 184 -2.98 2.83 -5.00
N TYR A 185 -2.68 4.10 -4.77
CA TYR A 185 -3.13 5.24 -5.57
C TYR A 185 -2.02 5.89 -6.41
N GLU A 186 -0.82 5.29 -6.48
CA GLU A 186 0.34 5.88 -7.17
C GLU A 186 0.04 6.25 -8.65
N ALA A 187 -0.79 5.45 -9.33
CA ALA A 187 -1.17 5.71 -10.72
C ALA A 187 -1.93 7.02 -10.93
N TYR A 188 -2.41 7.66 -9.87
CA TYR A 188 -3.10 8.95 -9.92
C TYR A 188 -2.17 10.14 -9.72
N ILE A 189 -0.91 9.93 -9.41
CA ILE A 189 0.11 10.99 -9.38
C ILE A 189 0.29 11.51 -10.79
N ARG A 190 0.14 12.85 -10.94
CA ARG A 190 0.27 13.54 -12.23
C ARG A 190 1.26 14.70 -12.18
N GLU A 191 1.74 15.02 -11.00
CA GLU A 191 2.68 16.11 -10.77
C GLU A 191 4.11 15.60 -10.90
N ASP A 192 4.92 16.32 -11.65
CA ASP A 192 6.34 16.03 -11.78
C ASP A 192 7.05 16.15 -10.43
N GLY A 193 8.00 15.28 -10.17
CA GLY A 193 8.83 15.31 -8.96
C GLY A 193 8.20 14.65 -7.72
N ILE A 194 6.94 14.19 -7.80
CA ILE A 194 6.35 13.34 -6.76
C ILE A 194 6.79 11.89 -7.01
N PRO A 195 7.41 11.22 -6.02
CA PRO A 195 7.80 9.81 -6.17
C PRO A 195 6.59 8.89 -6.34
N HIS A 196 6.69 7.96 -7.26
CA HIS A 196 5.69 6.91 -7.46
C HIS A 196 5.99 5.65 -6.63
N SER A 197 7.20 5.53 -6.13
CA SER A 197 7.65 4.47 -5.24
C SER A 197 8.51 5.06 -4.13
N ILE A 198 8.39 4.52 -2.91
CA ILE A 198 9.28 4.91 -1.83
C ILE A 198 10.72 4.49 -2.13
N TYR A 199 10.90 3.44 -2.94
CA TYR A 199 12.22 2.94 -3.32
C TYR A 199 13.01 3.85 -4.30
N GLU A 200 12.39 4.93 -4.79
CA GLU A 200 13.10 6.02 -5.47
C GLU A 200 13.93 6.87 -4.51
N LEU A 201 13.77 6.70 -3.19
CA LEU A 201 14.47 7.46 -2.14
C LEU A 201 15.67 6.69 -1.63
N GLU A 202 16.73 7.43 -1.30
CA GLU A 202 17.94 6.83 -0.77
C GLU A 202 17.71 6.17 0.59
N GLY A 203 18.15 4.91 0.72
CA GLY A 203 18.03 4.13 1.95
C GLY A 203 16.63 3.56 2.23
N ALA A 204 15.64 3.79 1.37
CA ALA A 204 14.29 3.30 1.59
C ALA A 204 14.21 1.77 1.65
N LYS A 205 15.00 1.07 0.86
CA LYS A 205 15.06 -0.42 0.87
C LYS A 205 15.48 -1.02 2.20
N GLU A 206 16.13 -0.25 3.06
CA GLU A 206 16.58 -0.71 4.37
C GLU A 206 15.46 -0.69 5.42
N VAL A 207 14.44 0.16 5.22
CA VAL A 207 13.45 0.48 6.26
C VAL A 207 12.00 0.49 5.78
N ALA A 208 11.73 0.24 4.50
CA ALA A 208 10.38 0.28 3.97
C ALA A 208 9.98 -1.02 3.29
N VAL A 209 8.70 -1.35 3.41
CA VAL A 209 8.00 -2.34 2.61
C VAL A 209 6.90 -1.61 1.84
N GLU A 210 6.87 -1.77 0.52
CA GLU A 210 5.90 -1.13 -0.35
C GLU A 210 4.79 -2.10 -0.74
N PHE A 211 3.55 -1.64 -0.66
CA PHE A 211 2.35 -2.39 -1.01
C PHE A 211 1.67 -1.73 -2.20
N ARG A 212 1.37 -2.52 -3.23
CA ARG A 212 0.70 -2.07 -4.44
C ARG A 212 -0.55 -2.85 -4.74
N SER A 213 -1.45 -2.27 -5.52
CA SER A 213 -2.73 -2.88 -5.84
C SER A 213 -3.14 -2.58 -7.27
N PHE A 214 -3.55 -3.60 -7.99
CA PHE A 214 -4.21 -3.44 -9.29
C PHE A 214 -5.67 -2.98 -9.17
N SER A 215 -6.22 -2.88 -7.94
CA SER A 215 -7.60 -2.42 -7.72
C SER A 215 -7.89 -1.08 -8.36
N LYS A 216 -6.96 -0.12 -8.27
CA LYS A 216 -7.15 1.23 -8.84
C LYS A 216 -6.49 1.38 -10.20
N THR A 217 -5.29 0.85 -10.37
CA THR A 217 -4.51 0.96 -11.60
C THR A 217 -5.15 0.21 -12.77
N ALA A 218 -5.66 -1.01 -12.54
CA ALA A 218 -6.26 -1.86 -13.57
C ALA A 218 -7.78 -2.05 -13.43
N GLY A 219 -8.42 -1.41 -12.46
CA GLY A 219 -9.84 -1.61 -12.20
C GLY A 219 -10.18 -2.95 -11.52
N PHE A 220 -9.22 -3.56 -10.82
CA PHE A 220 -9.36 -4.91 -10.24
C PHE A 220 -10.01 -4.94 -8.86
N THR A 221 -10.92 -4.00 -8.56
CA THR A 221 -11.65 -4.01 -7.27
C THR A 221 -12.44 -5.30 -7.05
N GLY A 222 -12.95 -5.91 -8.13
CA GLY A 222 -13.67 -7.20 -8.11
C GLY A 222 -12.83 -8.41 -8.52
N VAL A 223 -11.76 -8.21 -9.30
CA VAL A 223 -10.89 -9.30 -9.80
C VAL A 223 -9.86 -9.71 -8.75
N ARG A 224 -9.31 -8.74 -8.03
CA ARG A 224 -8.31 -8.87 -6.96
C ARG A 224 -6.91 -9.26 -7.47
N CYS A 225 -5.95 -8.36 -7.24
CA CYS A 225 -4.52 -8.62 -7.35
C CYS A 225 -3.76 -7.48 -6.69
N GLY A 226 -2.69 -7.80 -5.97
CA GLY A 226 -1.76 -6.87 -5.35
C GLY A 226 -0.36 -7.49 -5.22
N TYR A 227 0.58 -6.73 -4.74
CA TYR A 227 1.94 -7.19 -4.45
C TYR A 227 2.63 -6.24 -3.49
#